data_f1f1be54b1a663115a67dce934efd558
#
_entry.id   f1f1be54b1a663115a67dce934efd558
#
_cell.length_a   1.000
_cell.length_b   1.000
_cell.length_c   1.000
_cell.angle_alpha   90.00
_cell.angle_beta   90.00
_cell.angle_gamma   90.00
#
_symmetry.space_group_name_H-M   'P 1'
#
loop_
_entity.id
_entity.type
_entity.pdbx_description
1 polymer ?
#
loop_
_entity_poly.entity_id
_entity_poly.type
_entity_poly.pdbx_seq_one_letter_code
_entity_poly.pdbx_strand_id
1 'polypeptide(L)'
;MPSYPQIGVWVWRRAGDGGSLDAVYIHDLVTSADGLITAGQIQAVMSRKMLRTHVRSGDLVRVCHGVYALSPPDVVGTLRALDLMVGQPMVACLGTAALLHGFDTERNARVHVLDPGVRVRPTSGVMVHQRVGAPLRRVAGRLTTAPAWTAVEVACSLRRPRALATLDAALHVGACTTPELEVAAREQTGRRGIVHVRELLPHTDRRAESPMESEARLVFIDHRLPSPELQFQIVDQCGDVWRVDFAWPEHVVVAEYDSMEWHANPKIWKRDRLKVERLKDCGWTTVPMVVDDVRLQPCALVERIDRLLT
;
A
#
# COMPACT_ATOMS: atom_id res chain seq x y z
N MET A 1 -2.84 29.37 21.88
CA MET A 1 -1.67 29.80 21.07
C MET A 1 -0.53 28.87 21.37
N PRO A 2 -0.08 28.03 20.44
CA PRO A 2 1.11 27.21 20.66
C PRO A 2 2.35 28.08 20.45
N SER A 3 3.21 28.08 21.47
CA SER A 3 4.50 28.76 21.48
C SER A 3 5.47 28.09 20.49
N TYR A 4 5.95 28.85 19.53
CA TYR A 4 7.06 28.45 18.65
C TYR A 4 8.36 28.40 19.45
N PRO A 5 9.21 27.37 19.29
CA PRO A 5 10.53 27.40 19.89
C PRO A 5 11.38 28.54 19.28
N GLN A 6 11.98 29.33 20.14
CA GLN A 6 12.88 30.40 19.75
C GLN A 6 14.12 29.80 19.07
N ILE A 7 14.36 30.18 17.81
CA ILE A 7 15.55 29.84 17.05
C ILE A 7 16.72 30.58 17.70
N GLY A 8 17.67 29.82 18.26
CA GLY A 8 18.88 30.37 18.85
C GLY A 8 19.65 31.23 17.84
N VAL A 9 20.03 32.41 18.29
CA VAL A 9 20.86 33.40 17.54
C VAL A 9 22.25 32.79 17.34
N TRP A 10 22.58 32.37 16.12
CA TRP A 10 23.91 31.92 15.77
C TRP A 10 24.77 33.09 15.33
N VAL A 11 25.88 33.25 16.01
CA VAL A 11 26.91 34.30 15.78
C VAL A 11 27.68 34.01 14.50
N TRP A 12 27.70 34.97 13.60
CA TRP A 12 28.43 34.97 12.34
C TRP A 12 29.95 34.85 12.55
N ARG A 13 30.60 33.80 12.01
CA ARG A 13 32.03 33.82 11.66
C ARG A 13 32.15 33.87 10.14
N ARG A 14 32.76 34.93 9.64
CA ARG A 14 33.28 35.00 8.26
C ARG A 14 34.41 33.98 8.11
N ALA A 15 34.30 33.07 7.17
CA ALA A 15 35.41 32.33 6.63
C ALA A 15 35.41 32.51 5.11
N GLY A 16 36.54 32.99 4.57
CA GLY A 16 36.79 33.03 3.13
C GLY A 16 37.17 31.64 2.65
N ASP A 17 36.68 31.34 1.51
CA ASP A 17 37.08 30.46 0.43
C ASP A 17 35.89 29.69 -0.13
N GLY A 18 35.73 29.82 -1.44
CA GLY A 18 34.46 29.51 -2.12
C GLY A 18 34.10 28.03 -2.18
N GLY A 19 32.83 27.78 -2.04
CA GLY A 19 32.17 26.65 -2.68
C GLY A 19 31.56 25.59 -1.75
N SER A 20 31.92 25.48 -0.45
CA SER A 20 31.46 24.35 0.39
C SER A 20 30.57 24.75 1.60
N LEU A 21 30.59 26.00 2.02
CA LEU A 21 29.95 26.45 3.26
C LEU A 21 28.42 26.63 3.10
N ASP A 22 27.96 27.05 1.92
CA ASP A 22 26.54 27.29 1.67
C ASP A 22 25.73 25.98 1.63
N ALA A 23 26.31 24.89 1.11
CA ALA A 23 25.68 23.58 1.05
C ALA A 23 25.57 22.93 2.44
N VAL A 24 26.60 23.03 3.27
CA VAL A 24 26.60 22.55 4.67
C VAL A 24 25.55 23.33 5.48
N TYR A 25 25.49 24.63 5.30
CA TYR A 25 24.51 25.48 5.98
C TYR A 25 23.06 25.15 5.60
N ILE A 26 22.75 24.86 4.32
CA ILE A 26 21.38 24.51 3.88
C ILE A 26 20.98 23.14 4.37
N HIS A 27 21.92 22.20 4.43
CA HIS A 27 21.70 20.87 4.99
C HIS A 27 21.30 20.96 6.47
N ASP A 28 22.05 21.71 7.28
CA ASP A 28 21.78 21.90 8.70
C ASP A 28 20.43 22.59 8.94
N LEU A 29 20.11 23.58 8.10
CA LEU A 29 18.86 24.31 8.17
C LEU A 29 17.64 23.40 7.88
N VAL A 30 17.72 22.54 6.88
CA VAL A 30 16.64 21.58 6.57
C VAL A 30 16.55 20.50 7.63
N THR A 31 17.68 20.00 8.12
CA THR A 31 17.70 18.97 9.17
C THR A 31 17.11 19.51 10.48
N SER A 32 17.43 20.75 10.85
CA SER A 32 16.84 21.39 12.04
C SER A 32 15.34 21.66 11.91
N ALA A 33 14.82 21.70 10.68
CA ALA A 33 13.39 21.83 10.35
C ALA A 33 12.72 20.46 10.12
N ASP A 34 13.31 19.38 10.66
CA ASP A 34 12.75 18.01 10.58
C ASP A 34 12.60 17.52 9.12
N GLY A 35 13.55 17.86 8.27
CA GLY A 35 13.68 17.41 6.88
C GLY A 35 12.82 18.17 5.86
N LEU A 36 11.94 19.08 6.30
CA LEU A 36 11.10 19.92 5.44
C LEU A 36 11.19 21.37 5.84
N ILE A 37 11.43 22.25 4.87
CA ILE A 37 11.56 23.68 5.12
C ILE A 37 10.70 24.51 4.16
N THR A 38 10.08 25.55 4.68
CA THR A 38 9.27 26.47 3.87
C THR A 38 10.11 27.56 3.22
N ALA A 39 9.59 28.10 2.10
CA ALA A 39 10.21 29.24 1.44
C ALA A 39 10.37 30.46 2.39
N GLY A 40 9.44 30.67 3.33
CA GLY A 40 9.52 31.73 4.33
C GLY A 40 10.68 31.54 5.29
N GLN A 41 10.87 30.33 5.82
CA GLN A 41 12.00 30.00 6.69
C GLN A 41 13.34 30.17 5.96
N ILE A 42 13.44 29.70 4.71
CA ILE A 42 14.67 29.88 3.90
C ILE A 42 14.94 31.37 3.66
N GLN A 43 13.90 32.14 3.30
CA GLN A 43 14.07 33.57 2.99
C GLN A 43 14.36 34.44 4.21
N ALA A 44 14.17 33.93 5.43
CA ALA A 44 14.62 34.61 6.65
C ALA A 44 16.15 34.64 6.79
N VAL A 45 16.86 33.71 6.11
CA VAL A 45 18.33 33.55 6.23
C VAL A 45 19.07 33.70 4.89
N MET A 46 18.38 33.57 3.75
CA MET A 46 19.01 33.72 2.44
C MET A 46 18.07 34.38 1.41
N SER A 47 18.66 34.89 0.33
CA SER A 47 17.92 35.54 -0.75
C SER A 47 17.13 34.54 -1.63
N ARG A 48 16.08 35.02 -2.31
CA ARG A 48 15.35 34.23 -3.32
C ARG A 48 16.25 33.75 -4.48
N LYS A 49 17.32 34.49 -4.78
CA LYS A 49 18.28 34.11 -5.82
C LYS A 49 19.06 32.88 -5.38
N MET A 50 19.55 32.85 -4.13
CA MET A 50 20.26 31.70 -3.56
C MET A 50 19.36 30.45 -3.49
N LEU A 51 18.11 30.59 -3.03
CA LEU A 51 17.14 29.48 -3.05
C LEU A 51 16.98 28.89 -4.46
N ARG A 52 16.85 29.72 -5.49
CA ARG A 52 16.77 29.23 -6.88
C ARG A 52 18.04 28.53 -7.33
N THR A 53 19.21 28.98 -6.88
CA THR A 53 20.49 28.33 -7.16
C THR A 53 20.52 26.93 -6.54
N HIS A 54 20.20 26.77 -5.26
CA HIS A 54 20.17 25.45 -4.59
C HIS A 54 19.15 24.49 -5.19
N VAL A 55 18.02 24.99 -5.69
CA VAL A 55 17.04 24.13 -6.40
C VAL A 55 17.59 23.73 -7.80
N ARG A 56 18.36 24.60 -8.48
CA ARG A 56 18.96 24.26 -9.79
C ARG A 56 20.16 23.33 -9.68
N SER A 57 20.98 23.48 -8.62
CA SER A 57 22.12 22.59 -8.34
C SER A 57 21.67 21.20 -7.86
N GLY A 58 20.43 21.07 -7.40
CA GLY A 58 19.92 19.81 -6.83
C GLY A 58 20.17 19.68 -5.32
N ASP A 59 20.76 20.70 -4.65
CA ASP A 59 20.95 20.71 -3.20
C ASP A 59 19.61 20.75 -2.45
N LEU A 60 18.57 21.27 -3.10
CA LEU A 60 17.20 21.28 -2.62
C LEU A 60 16.22 20.74 -3.68
N VAL A 61 15.34 19.88 -3.26
CA VAL A 61 14.21 19.41 -4.05
C VAL A 61 12.94 20.15 -3.64
N ARG A 62 12.21 20.69 -4.59
CA ARG A 62 10.90 21.28 -4.34
C ARG A 62 9.86 20.18 -4.22
N VAL A 63 9.32 19.94 -3.03
CA VAL A 63 8.30 18.93 -2.76
C VAL A 63 6.93 19.38 -3.23
N CYS A 64 6.52 20.59 -2.82
CA CYS A 64 5.30 21.25 -3.27
C CYS A 64 5.51 22.78 -3.31
N HIS A 65 4.44 23.53 -3.55
CA HIS A 65 4.57 24.98 -3.62
C HIS A 65 5.06 25.57 -2.30
N GLY A 66 6.26 26.16 -2.33
CA GLY A 66 6.84 26.84 -1.16
C GLY A 66 7.41 25.93 -0.08
N VAL A 67 7.51 24.61 -0.31
CA VAL A 67 8.13 23.65 0.60
C VAL A 67 9.22 22.85 -0.10
N TYR A 68 10.35 22.69 0.57
CA TYR A 68 11.57 22.09 0.05
C TYR A 68 12.12 21.03 1.00
N ALA A 69 12.91 20.09 0.47
CA ALA A 69 13.63 19.05 1.19
C ALA A 69 15.01 18.84 0.56
N LEU A 70 15.90 18.07 1.20
CA LEU A 70 17.20 17.68 0.62
C LEU A 70 17.07 16.59 -0.44
N SER A 71 16.06 15.72 -0.28
CA SER A 71 15.77 14.63 -1.22
C SER A 71 14.24 14.47 -1.35
N PRO A 72 13.76 13.80 -2.40
CA PRO A 72 12.33 13.49 -2.52
C PRO A 72 11.86 12.72 -1.26
N PRO A 73 10.87 13.24 -0.52
CA PRO A 73 10.38 12.58 0.68
C PRO A 73 9.49 11.37 0.30
N ASP A 74 9.31 10.48 1.27
CA ASP A 74 8.31 9.43 1.21
C ASP A 74 6.87 9.98 1.23
N VAL A 75 5.88 9.07 1.26
CA VAL A 75 4.46 9.44 1.30
C VAL A 75 4.13 10.29 2.53
N VAL A 76 4.67 9.93 3.70
CA VAL A 76 4.42 10.65 4.96
C VAL A 76 5.04 12.03 4.93
N GLY A 77 6.29 12.15 4.45
CA GLY A 77 6.96 13.43 4.26
C GLY A 77 6.24 14.32 3.23
N THR A 78 5.71 13.73 2.15
CA THR A 78 4.92 14.47 1.16
C THR A 78 3.62 15.01 1.79
N LEU A 79 2.92 14.23 2.60
CA LEU A 79 1.74 14.69 3.32
C LEU A 79 2.07 15.83 4.30
N ARG A 80 3.21 15.74 5.03
CA ARG A 80 3.68 16.82 5.90
C ARG A 80 4.00 18.10 5.12
N ALA A 81 4.60 17.97 3.94
CA ALA A 81 4.85 19.12 3.06
C ALA A 81 3.55 19.79 2.59
N LEU A 82 2.52 18.99 2.30
CA LEU A 82 1.18 19.51 1.96
C LEU A 82 0.53 20.21 3.13
N ASP A 83 0.65 19.70 4.37
CA ASP A 83 0.17 20.34 5.58
C ASP A 83 0.81 21.74 5.75
N LEU A 84 2.14 21.82 5.57
CA LEU A 84 2.88 23.10 5.62
C LEU A 84 2.42 24.07 4.52
N MET A 85 2.16 23.57 3.32
CA MET A 85 1.70 24.39 2.19
C MET A 85 0.30 24.94 2.41
N VAL A 86 -0.60 24.16 2.98
CA VAL A 86 -2.03 24.48 3.16
C VAL A 86 -2.28 25.18 4.50
N GLY A 87 -1.42 24.95 5.49
CA GLY A 87 -1.56 25.47 6.85
C GLY A 87 -2.52 24.67 7.74
N GLN A 88 -2.94 23.48 7.28
CA GLN A 88 -3.79 22.56 8.06
C GLN A 88 -3.49 21.10 7.66
N PRO A 89 -3.78 20.10 8.54
CA PRO A 89 -3.58 18.70 8.23
C PRO A 89 -4.41 18.25 7.03
N MET A 90 -3.75 17.69 6.03
CA MET A 90 -4.38 17.05 4.87
C MET A 90 -4.86 15.65 5.23
N VAL A 91 -6.06 15.30 4.78
CA VAL A 91 -6.63 13.97 4.98
C VAL A 91 -6.19 13.06 3.84
N ALA A 92 -5.48 11.97 4.14
CA ALA A 92 -5.15 10.95 3.16
C ALA A 92 -6.40 10.13 2.78
N CYS A 93 -6.52 9.77 1.50
CA CYS A 93 -7.62 8.94 0.98
C CYS A 93 -7.11 7.96 -0.06
N LEU A 94 -7.97 7.07 -0.55
CA LEU A 94 -7.66 6.06 -1.56
C LEU A 94 -6.37 5.28 -1.25
N GLY A 95 -5.51 5.04 -2.26
CA GLY A 95 -4.25 4.28 -2.10
C GLY A 95 -3.31 4.85 -1.03
N THR A 96 -3.31 6.17 -0.80
CA THR A 96 -2.50 6.75 0.27
C THR A 96 -3.04 6.37 1.65
N ALA A 97 -4.35 6.37 1.85
CA ALA A 97 -4.95 5.90 3.09
C ALA A 97 -4.77 4.39 3.25
N ALA A 98 -4.93 3.61 2.18
CA ALA A 98 -4.70 2.16 2.18
C ALA A 98 -3.28 1.81 2.64
N LEU A 99 -2.27 2.51 2.09
CA LEU A 99 -0.86 2.36 2.51
C LEU A 99 -0.70 2.64 4.01
N LEU A 100 -1.28 3.74 4.52
CA LEU A 100 -1.18 4.10 5.93
C LEU A 100 -1.91 3.10 6.84
N HIS A 101 -2.96 2.46 6.36
CA HIS A 101 -3.67 1.38 7.06
C HIS A 101 -2.97 0.01 6.93
N GLY A 102 -1.94 -0.11 6.09
CA GLY A 102 -1.15 -1.33 5.92
C GLY A 102 -1.73 -2.34 4.92
N PHE A 103 -2.70 -1.97 4.08
CA PHE A 103 -3.31 -2.89 3.09
C PHE A 103 -3.22 -2.40 1.63
N ASP A 104 -2.15 -1.67 1.28
CA ASP A 104 -1.91 -1.24 -0.09
C ASP A 104 -1.56 -2.45 -0.98
N THR A 105 -2.39 -2.72 -1.98
CA THR A 105 -2.21 -3.82 -2.95
C THR A 105 -1.76 -3.35 -4.33
N GLU A 106 -1.82 -2.06 -4.59
CA GLU A 106 -1.37 -1.42 -5.84
C GLU A 106 -0.37 -0.32 -5.49
N ARG A 107 0.85 -0.40 -6.02
CA ARG A 107 1.82 0.70 -5.88
C ARG A 107 1.29 1.92 -6.62
N ASN A 108 0.90 2.93 -5.87
CA ASN A 108 0.43 4.18 -6.43
C ASN A 108 1.57 5.21 -6.38
N ALA A 109 1.99 5.70 -7.54
CA ALA A 109 3.03 6.73 -7.63
C ALA A 109 2.56 8.12 -7.16
N ARG A 110 1.27 8.26 -6.82
CA ARG A 110 0.65 9.54 -6.45
C ARG A 110 0.14 9.52 -5.01
N VAL A 111 0.28 10.66 -4.35
CA VAL A 111 -0.33 10.90 -3.05
C VAL A 111 -1.75 11.40 -3.24
N HIS A 112 -2.72 10.70 -2.67
CA HIS A 112 -4.14 11.00 -2.75
C HIS A 112 -4.61 11.65 -1.44
N VAL A 113 -5.20 12.83 -1.52
CA VAL A 113 -5.72 13.58 -0.38
C VAL A 113 -7.14 14.08 -0.65
N LEU A 114 -7.92 14.27 0.41
CA LEU A 114 -9.21 14.95 0.30
C LEU A 114 -8.99 16.45 0.11
N ASP A 115 -9.95 17.09 -0.57
CA ASP A 115 -10.00 18.53 -0.72
C ASP A 115 -10.14 19.19 0.66
N PRO A 116 -9.17 20.04 1.05
CA PRO A 116 -9.21 20.72 2.35
C PRO A 116 -10.18 21.91 2.40
N GLY A 117 -10.95 22.16 1.33
CA GLY A 117 -11.84 23.31 1.23
C GLY A 117 -11.12 24.63 0.92
N VAL A 118 -9.81 24.61 0.72
CA VAL A 118 -9.00 25.75 0.27
C VAL A 118 -8.27 25.40 -1.02
N ARG A 119 -8.01 26.39 -1.87
CA ARG A 119 -7.37 26.14 -3.17
C ARG A 119 -5.97 25.56 -2.99
N VAL A 120 -5.82 24.28 -3.26
CA VAL A 120 -4.52 23.61 -3.35
C VAL A 120 -3.88 23.90 -4.71
N ARG A 121 -2.64 24.38 -4.70
CA ARG A 121 -1.89 24.58 -5.96
C ARG A 121 -1.49 23.21 -6.54
N PRO A 122 -1.60 23.05 -7.88
CA PRO A 122 -1.18 21.82 -8.53
C PRO A 122 0.25 21.45 -8.13
N THR A 123 0.44 20.20 -7.71
CA THR A 123 1.74 19.64 -7.32
C THR A 123 1.89 18.31 -8.03
N SER A 124 3.05 18.09 -8.65
CA SER A 124 3.35 16.81 -9.31
C SER A 124 3.26 15.67 -8.30
N GLY A 125 2.66 14.57 -8.70
CA GLY A 125 2.52 13.38 -7.83
C GLY A 125 1.44 13.49 -6.76
N VAL A 126 0.63 14.56 -6.70
CA VAL A 126 -0.48 14.71 -5.75
C VAL A 126 -1.80 14.80 -6.49
N MET A 127 -2.80 14.10 -5.97
CA MET A 127 -4.19 14.18 -6.45
C MET A 127 -5.13 14.58 -5.30
N VAL A 128 -5.92 15.60 -5.56
CA VAL A 128 -6.94 16.10 -4.62
C VAL A 128 -8.30 15.57 -5.05
N HIS A 129 -9.02 14.98 -4.10
CA HIS A 129 -10.32 14.37 -4.33
C HIS A 129 -11.42 15.06 -3.54
N GLN A 130 -12.51 15.40 -4.21
CA GLN A 130 -13.73 15.86 -3.56
C GLN A 130 -14.54 14.64 -3.10
N ARG A 131 -14.64 14.43 -1.80
CA ARG A 131 -15.44 13.38 -1.18
C ARG A 131 -16.19 13.95 0.03
N VAL A 132 -17.48 14.00 -0.09
CA VAL A 132 -18.34 14.44 1.01
C VAL A 132 -18.77 13.22 1.84
N GLY A 133 -18.75 13.35 3.15
CA GLY A 133 -19.28 12.33 4.07
C GLY A 133 -18.35 11.13 4.32
N ALA A 134 -17.12 11.13 3.82
CA ALA A 134 -16.16 10.06 4.13
C ALA A 134 -15.85 10.05 5.63
N PRO A 135 -16.06 8.92 6.35
CA PRO A 135 -15.69 8.82 7.75
C PRO A 135 -14.18 8.87 7.90
N LEU A 136 -13.70 9.53 8.96
CA LEU A 136 -12.28 9.76 9.19
C LEU A 136 -11.75 8.95 10.36
N ARG A 137 -10.47 8.57 10.27
CA ARG A 137 -9.69 7.90 11.32
C ARG A 137 -8.31 8.55 11.45
N ARG A 138 -7.65 8.32 12.59
CA ARG A 138 -6.24 8.66 12.78
C ARG A 138 -5.38 7.40 12.79
N VAL A 139 -4.30 7.42 11.99
CA VAL A 139 -3.27 6.39 11.95
C VAL A 139 -1.93 7.05 12.15
N ALA A 140 -1.17 6.65 13.16
CA ALA A 140 0.11 7.26 13.53
C ALA A 140 0.04 8.82 13.58
N GLY A 141 -1.04 9.36 14.16
CA GLY A 141 -1.28 10.81 14.26
C GLY A 141 -1.83 11.49 13.01
N ARG A 142 -1.88 10.81 11.85
CA ARG A 142 -2.34 11.34 10.56
C ARG A 142 -3.82 11.06 10.32
N LEU A 143 -4.55 12.05 9.80
CA LEU A 143 -5.93 11.87 9.37
C LEU A 143 -6.00 11.11 8.05
N THR A 144 -6.87 10.11 7.99
CA THR A 144 -7.16 9.28 6.83
C THR A 144 -8.66 9.08 6.70
N THR A 145 -9.14 8.68 5.52
CA THR A 145 -10.47 8.05 5.42
C THR A 145 -10.46 6.74 6.19
N ALA A 146 -11.59 6.37 6.81
CA ALA A 146 -11.72 5.15 7.61
C ALA A 146 -11.37 3.89 6.78
N PRO A 147 -10.79 2.81 7.38
CA PRO A 147 -10.20 1.71 6.62
C PRO A 147 -11.22 0.98 5.75
N ALA A 148 -12.41 0.62 6.24
CA ALA A 148 -13.43 -0.04 5.44
C ALA A 148 -13.92 0.85 4.28
N TRP A 149 -14.14 2.13 4.53
CA TRP A 149 -14.46 3.10 3.48
C TRP A 149 -13.37 3.15 2.41
N THR A 150 -12.10 3.22 2.86
CA THR A 150 -10.94 3.26 1.98
C THR A 150 -10.83 2.00 1.12
N ALA A 151 -10.98 0.82 1.72
CA ALA A 151 -10.92 -0.46 1.01
C ALA A 151 -11.97 -0.54 -0.10
N VAL A 152 -13.24 -0.20 0.21
CA VAL A 152 -14.33 -0.16 -0.77
C VAL A 152 -14.06 0.90 -1.86
N GLU A 153 -13.59 2.09 -1.48
CA GLU A 153 -13.31 3.16 -2.43
C GLU A 153 -12.20 2.80 -3.41
N VAL A 154 -11.13 2.19 -2.94
CA VAL A 154 -10.02 1.68 -3.76
C VAL A 154 -10.52 0.55 -4.66
N ALA A 155 -11.22 -0.43 -4.11
CA ALA A 155 -11.78 -1.57 -4.86
C ALA A 155 -12.70 -1.12 -6.00
N CYS A 156 -13.51 -0.07 -5.82
CA CYS A 156 -14.35 0.52 -6.88
C CYS A 156 -13.56 1.01 -8.10
N SER A 157 -12.28 1.35 -7.93
CA SER A 157 -11.41 1.86 -9.00
C SER A 157 -10.59 0.78 -9.70
N LEU A 158 -10.57 -0.44 -9.15
CA LEU A 158 -9.76 -1.55 -9.61
C LEU A 158 -10.58 -2.54 -10.45
N ARG A 159 -9.88 -3.32 -11.28
CA ARG A 159 -10.49 -4.48 -11.93
C ARG A 159 -10.84 -5.55 -10.86
N ARG A 160 -11.83 -6.37 -11.17
CA ARG A 160 -12.47 -7.31 -10.25
C ARG A 160 -11.50 -8.18 -9.41
N PRO A 161 -10.44 -8.82 -9.96
CA PRO A 161 -9.50 -9.61 -9.16
C PRO A 161 -8.72 -8.77 -8.14
N ARG A 162 -8.26 -7.58 -8.56
CA ARG A 162 -7.51 -6.67 -7.68
C ARG A 162 -8.42 -5.99 -6.64
N ALA A 163 -9.70 -5.80 -6.97
CA ALA A 163 -10.69 -5.31 -6.03
C ALA A 163 -10.89 -6.29 -4.87
N LEU A 164 -11.05 -7.60 -5.17
CA LEU A 164 -11.13 -8.64 -4.14
C LEU A 164 -9.85 -8.67 -3.29
N ALA A 165 -8.68 -8.65 -3.91
CA ALA A 165 -7.39 -8.65 -3.22
C ALA A 165 -7.24 -7.45 -2.25
N THR A 166 -7.76 -6.27 -2.62
CA THR A 166 -7.74 -5.10 -1.74
C THR A 166 -8.67 -5.28 -0.52
N LEU A 167 -9.85 -5.85 -0.73
CA LEU A 167 -10.80 -6.13 0.35
C LEU A 167 -10.24 -7.18 1.32
N ASP A 168 -9.68 -8.27 0.77
CA ASP A 168 -9.04 -9.33 1.56
C ASP A 168 -7.85 -8.79 2.37
N ALA A 169 -6.98 -7.99 1.74
CA ALA A 169 -5.84 -7.39 2.42
C ALA A 169 -6.26 -6.50 3.61
N ALA A 170 -7.34 -5.72 3.46
CA ALA A 170 -7.87 -4.91 4.56
C ALA A 170 -8.39 -5.76 5.73
N LEU A 171 -9.00 -6.91 5.43
CA LEU A 171 -9.44 -7.87 6.44
C LEU A 171 -8.26 -8.63 7.07
N HIS A 172 -7.28 -9.03 6.26
CA HIS A 172 -6.10 -9.78 6.69
C HIS A 172 -5.29 -9.00 7.73
N VAL A 173 -4.97 -7.74 7.46
CA VAL A 173 -4.22 -6.88 8.40
C VAL A 173 -5.07 -6.42 9.60
N GLY A 174 -6.36 -6.81 9.65
CA GLY A 174 -7.27 -6.41 10.71
C GLY A 174 -7.62 -4.92 10.72
N ALA A 175 -7.47 -4.23 9.59
CA ALA A 175 -7.82 -2.82 9.48
C ALA A 175 -9.33 -2.59 9.59
N CYS A 176 -10.12 -3.55 9.12
CA CYS A 176 -11.57 -3.55 9.23
C CYS A 176 -12.13 -4.98 9.28
N THR A 177 -13.44 -5.09 9.48
CA THR A 177 -14.21 -6.34 9.52
C THR A 177 -15.15 -6.41 8.31
N THR A 178 -15.65 -7.63 7.99
CA THR A 178 -16.64 -7.83 6.90
C THR A 178 -17.91 -6.99 7.10
N PRO A 179 -18.53 -6.90 8.30
CA PRO A 179 -19.68 -6.01 8.49
C PRO A 179 -19.38 -4.53 8.22
N GLU A 180 -18.17 -4.06 8.57
CA GLU A 180 -17.76 -2.68 8.27
C GLU A 180 -17.60 -2.44 6.77
N LEU A 181 -17.09 -3.42 6.00
CA LEU A 181 -17.04 -3.35 4.53
C LEU A 181 -18.44 -3.26 3.93
N GLU A 182 -19.40 -4.05 4.42
CA GLU A 182 -20.79 -4.00 3.98
C GLU A 182 -21.45 -2.65 4.25
N VAL A 183 -21.21 -2.07 5.45
CA VAL A 183 -21.67 -0.71 5.79
C VAL A 183 -21.06 0.31 4.83
N ALA A 184 -19.75 0.28 4.66
CA ALA A 184 -19.05 1.18 3.76
C ALA A 184 -19.53 1.07 2.30
N ALA A 185 -19.86 -0.14 1.83
CA ALA A 185 -20.40 -0.36 0.49
C ALA A 185 -21.84 0.17 0.34
N ARG A 186 -22.65 0.15 1.41
CA ARG A 186 -23.98 0.78 1.42
C ARG A 186 -23.88 2.31 1.38
N GLU A 187 -23.00 2.88 2.20
CA GLU A 187 -22.79 4.34 2.28
C GLU A 187 -22.23 4.92 0.97
N GLN A 188 -21.50 4.12 0.18
CA GLN A 188 -20.95 4.52 -1.11
C GLN A 188 -21.88 4.21 -2.29
N THR A 189 -23.19 4.05 -2.06
CA THR A 189 -24.19 3.87 -3.11
C THR A 189 -24.12 4.99 -4.15
N GLY A 190 -24.22 4.63 -5.43
CA GLY A 190 -24.11 5.55 -6.57
C GLY A 190 -22.67 5.78 -7.04
N ARG A 191 -21.64 5.30 -6.32
CA ARG A 191 -20.26 5.38 -6.79
C ARG A 191 -20.07 4.44 -7.99
N ARG A 192 -19.32 4.94 -8.99
CA ARG A 192 -18.90 4.10 -10.11
C ARG A 192 -18.07 2.91 -9.58
N GLY A 193 -18.43 1.71 -10.00
CA GLY A 193 -17.77 0.47 -9.58
C GLY A 193 -18.32 -0.18 -8.33
N ILE A 194 -19.27 0.43 -7.60
CA ILE A 194 -19.80 -0.13 -6.35
C ILE A 194 -20.60 -1.44 -6.56
N VAL A 195 -21.19 -1.63 -7.72
CA VAL A 195 -21.98 -2.83 -8.01
C VAL A 195 -21.08 -4.07 -7.96
N HIS A 196 -19.98 -4.07 -8.71
CA HIS A 196 -19.07 -5.22 -8.69
C HIS A 196 -18.34 -5.41 -7.36
N VAL A 197 -18.12 -4.35 -6.56
CA VAL A 197 -17.61 -4.50 -5.20
C VAL A 197 -18.61 -5.23 -4.32
N ARG A 198 -19.91 -4.91 -4.41
CA ARG A 198 -20.98 -5.61 -3.68
C ARG A 198 -21.08 -7.09 -4.06
N GLU A 199 -20.87 -7.42 -5.32
CA GLU A 199 -20.80 -8.82 -5.79
C GLU A 199 -19.60 -9.58 -5.21
N LEU A 200 -18.49 -8.87 -4.90
CA LEU A 200 -17.28 -9.46 -4.32
C LEU A 200 -17.35 -9.63 -2.79
N LEU A 201 -18.16 -8.84 -2.08
CA LEU A 201 -18.20 -8.89 -0.62
C LEU A 201 -18.46 -10.28 -0.03
N PRO A 202 -19.39 -11.11 -0.58
CA PRO A 202 -19.59 -12.48 -0.09
C PRO A 202 -18.39 -13.40 -0.26
N HIS A 203 -17.45 -13.00 -1.11
CA HIS A 203 -16.24 -13.77 -1.44
C HIS A 203 -15.00 -13.29 -0.68
N THR A 204 -15.13 -12.28 0.17
CA THR A 204 -13.97 -11.78 0.96
C THR A 204 -13.55 -12.79 2.02
N ASP A 205 -12.23 -12.94 2.19
CA ASP A 205 -11.67 -13.85 3.19
C ASP A 205 -10.37 -13.29 3.78
N ARG A 206 -10.34 -13.12 5.10
CA ARG A 206 -9.18 -12.62 5.84
C ARG A 206 -7.96 -13.55 5.82
N ARG A 207 -8.13 -14.81 5.43
CA ARG A 207 -7.05 -15.82 5.39
C ARG A 207 -6.16 -15.66 4.15
N ALA A 208 -6.60 -14.98 3.11
CA ALA A 208 -5.74 -14.69 1.95
C ALA A 208 -4.58 -13.77 2.39
N GLU A 209 -3.35 -14.26 2.23
CA GLU A 209 -2.12 -13.57 2.68
C GLU A 209 -1.46 -12.76 1.56
N SER A 210 -1.81 -13.02 0.31
CA SER A 210 -1.28 -12.32 -0.85
C SER A 210 -2.36 -11.91 -1.85
N PRO A 211 -2.10 -10.87 -2.66
CA PRO A 211 -3.00 -10.50 -3.75
C PRO A 211 -3.22 -11.62 -4.76
N MET A 212 -2.22 -12.46 -5.00
CA MET A 212 -2.32 -13.55 -5.97
C MET A 212 -3.19 -14.72 -5.47
N GLU A 213 -3.18 -14.98 -4.17
CA GLU A 213 -4.12 -15.93 -3.57
C GLU A 213 -5.57 -15.47 -3.75
N SER A 214 -5.86 -14.18 -3.51
CA SER A 214 -7.19 -13.62 -3.75
C SER A 214 -7.59 -13.71 -5.22
N GLU A 215 -6.67 -13.41 -6.16
CA GLU A 215 -6.91 -13.50 -7.60
C GLU A 215 -7.17 -14.97 -8.03
N ALA A 216 -6.35 -15.93 -7.55
CA ALA A 216 -6.54 -17.36 -7.83
C ALA A 216 -7.87 -17.87 -7.28
N ARG A 217 -8.20 -17.53 -6.03
CA ARG A 217 -9.48 -17.88 -5.40
C ARG A 217 -10.67 -17.36 -6.21
N LEU A 218 -10.57 -16.14 -6.74
CA LEU A 218 -11.61 -15.59 -7.61
C LEU A 218 -11.75 -16.40 -8.91
N VAL A 219 -10.66 -16.87 -9.50
CA VAL A 219 -10.70 -17.77 -10.66
C VAL A 219 -11.45 -19.06 -10.32
N PHE A 220 -11.20 -19.67 -9.16
CA PHE A 220 -11.92 -20.87 -8.72
C PHE A 220 -13.43 -20.62 -8.55
N ILE A 221 -13.80 -19.51 -7.93
CA ILE A 221 -15.20 -19.10 -7.73
C ILE A 221 -15.89 -18.88 -9.09
N ASP A 222 -15.27 -18.12 -9.99
CA ASP A 222 -15.85 -17.77 -11.30
C ASP A 222 -16.07 -18.99 -12.18
N HIS A 223 -15.25 -20.03 -12.03
CA HIS A 223 -15.36 -21.29 -12.75
C HIS A 223 -16.09 -22.39 -11.96
N ARG A 224 -16.66 -22.05 -10.79
CA ARG A 224 -17.47 -22.96 -9.96
C ARG A 224 -16.75 -24.21 -9.49
N LEU A 225 -15.43 -24.14 -9.29
CA LEU A 225 -14.72 -25.20 -8.57
C LEU A 225 -15.25 -25.31 -7.14
N PRO A 226 -15.20 -26.51 -6.52
CA PRO A 226 -15.45 -26.63 -5.08
C PRO A 226 -14.60 -25.63 -4.30
N SER A 227 -15.19 -25.02 -3.27
CA SER A 227 -14.45 -24.03 -2.45
C SER A 227 -13.29 -24.70 -1.70
N PRO A 228 -12.04 -24.26 -1.90
CA PRO A 228 -10.92 -24.80 -1.13
C PRO A 228 -10.92 -24.29 0.30
N GLU A 229 -10.31 -25.03 1.21
CA GLU A 229 -9.85 -24.51 2.48
C GLU A 229 -8.59 -23.69 2.29
N LEU A 230 -8.58 -22.48 2.90
CA LEU A 230 -7.45 -21.54 2.80
C LEU A 230 -6.48 -21.74 3.95
N GLN A 231 -5.17 -21.61 3.66
CA GLN A 231 -4.09 -21.69 4.66
C GLN A 231 -4.18 -22.98 5.49
N PHE A 232 -4.48 -24.09 4.78
CA PHE A 232 -4.69 -25.40 5.39
C PHE A 232 -3.38 -25.96 5.95
N GLN A 233 -3.44 -26.60 7.12
CA GLN A 233 -2.31 -27.21 7.78
C GLN A 233 -2.33 -28.73 7.65
N ILE A 234 -1.25 -29.31 7.15
CA ILE A 234 -1.05 -30.75 6.99
C ILE A 234 0.10 -31.15 7.91
N VAL A 235 -0.13 -32.17 8.75
CA VAL A 235 0.91 -32.76 9.59
C VAL A 235 1.48 -33.95 8.86
N ASP A 236 2.80 -33.95 8.63
CA ASP A 236 3.47 -35.06 7.96
C ASP A 236 3.75 -36.24 8.91
N GLN A 237 4.30 -37.34 8.35
CA GLN A 237 4.61 -38.54 9.10
C GLN A 237 5.71 -38.34 10.17
N CYS A 238 6.48 -37.24 10.08
CA CYS A 238 7.50 -36.87 11.07
C CYS A 238 6.95 -35.94 12.15
N GLY A 239 5.69 -35.51 12.04
CA GLY A 239 5.06 -34.55 12.95
C GLY A 239 5.32 -33.09 12.58
N ASP A 240 5.96 -32.82 11.43
CA ASP A 240 6.15 -31.45 10.93
C ASP A 240 4.85 -30.90 10.34
N VAL A 241 4.57 -29.62 10.56
CA VAL A 241 3.37 -28.93 10.08
C VAL A 241 3.70 -28.15 8.81
N TRP A 242 2.99 -28.46 7.72
CA TRP A 242 3.09 -27.80 6.43
C TRP A 242 1.81 -27.02 6.16
N ARG A 243 1.93 -25.73 5.90
CA ARG A 243 0.80 -24.87 5.55
C ARG A 243 0.78 -24.68 4.04
N VAL A 244 -0.40 -24.83 3.43
CA VAL A 244 -0.65 -24.68 1.99
C VAL A 244 -1.71 -23.62 1.74
N ASP A 245 -1.62 -22.90 0.60
CA ASP A 245 -2.51 -21.77 0.30
C ASP A 245 -3.95 -22.23 0.12
N PHE A 246 -4.15 -23.34 -0.62
CA PHE A 246 -5.46 -23.91 -0.93
C PHE A 246 -5.43 -25.42 -0.77
N ALA A 247 -6.44 -26.00 -0.16
CA ALA A 247 -6.60 -27.45 -0.04
C ALA A 247 -8.04 -27.88 -0.35
N TRP A 248 -8.18 -29.04 -0.96
CA TRP A 248 -9.41 -29.83 -1.06
C TRP A 248 -9.18 -31.15 -0.32
N PRO A 249 -9.40 -31.19 1.00
CA PRO A 249 -9.05 -32.34 1.82
C PRO A 249 -9.73 -33.64 1.42
N GLU A 250 -10.99 -33.56 0.98
CA GLU A 250 -11.77 -34.73 0.51
C GLU A 250 -11.17 -35.40 -0.72
N HIS A 251 -10.40 -34.64 -1.51
CA HIS A 251 -9.73 -35.12 -2.75
C HIS A 251 -8.22 -35.29 -2.57
N VAL A 252 -7.69 -34.92 -1.40
CA VAL A 252 -6.23 -34.94 -1.10
C VAL A 252 -5.44 -34.10 -2.11
N VAL A 253 -5.99 -32.95 -2.51
CA VAL A 253 -5.39 -32.01 -3.48
C VAL A 253 -5.07 -30.69 -2.79
N VAL A 254 -3.90 -30.15 -3.10
CA VAL A 254 -3.49 -28.80 -2.68
C VAL A 254 -3.04 -27.99 -3.89
N ALA A 255 -3.25 -26.66 -3.82
CA ALA A 255 -2.69 -25.74 -4.79
C ALA A 255 -1.91 -24.64 -4.07
N GLU A 256 -0.77 -24.27 -4.61
CA GLU A 256 0.13 -23.28 -4.03
C GLU A 256 0.57 -22.25 -5.07
N TYR A 257 0.58 -20.99 -4.67
CA TYR A 257 1.09 -19.93 -5.51
C TYR A 257 2.61 -19.82 -5.38
N ASP A 258 3.32 -20.08 -6.46
CA ASP A 258 4.78 -19.95 -6.54
C ASP A 258 5.16 -18.58 -7.11
N SER A 259 5.75 -17.74 -6.26
CA SER A 259 6.25 -16.43 -6.68
C SER A 259 7.69 -16.57 -7.19
N MET A 260 7.93 -16.23 -8.45
CA MET A 260 9.28 -16.29 -9.08
C MET A 260 10.33 -15.42 -8.37
N GLU A 261 9.93 -14.48 -7.53
CA GLU A 261 10.86 -13.60 -6.79
C GLU A 261 11.68 -14.32 -5.70
N TRP A 262 11.27 -15.52 -5.26
CA TRP A 262 11.92 -16.27 -4.18
C TRP A 262 13.02 -17.23 -4.61
N HIS A 263 13.21 -17.43 -5.92
CA HIS A 263 14.23 -18.37 -6.43
C HIS A 263 15.70 -17.97 -6.18
N ALA A 264 15.94 -16.77 -5.64
CA ALA A 264 17.29 -16.30 -5.34
C ALA A 264 17.90 -16.84 -4.04
N ASN A 265 17.10 -17.53 -3.19
CA ASN A 265 17.60 -18.04 -1.90
C ASN A 265 17.64 -19.58 -1.86
N PRO A 266 18.84 -20.22 -1.88
CA PRO A 266 18.98 -21.66 -1.89
C PRO A 266 18.35 -22.39 -0.68
N LYS A 267 18.20 -21.72 0.47
CA LYS A 267 17.58 -22.31 1.67
C LYS A 267 16.06 -22.40 1.52
N ILE A 268 15.43 -21.38 0.93
CA ILE A 268 14.00 -21.36 0.66
C ILE A 268 13.67 -22.44 -0.35
N TRP A 269 14.40 -22.50 -1.46
CA TRP A 269 14.23 -23.53 -2.49
C TRP A 269 14.34 -24.97 -1.96
N LYS A 270 15.30 -25.25 -1.05
CA LYS A 270 15.42 -26.57 -0.40
C LYS A 270 14.20 -26.89 0.45
N ARG A 271 13.66 -25.92 1.18
CA ARG A 271 12.49 -26.09 2.03
C ARG A 271 11.23 -26.35 1.19
N ASP A 272 11.07 -25.64 0.08
CA ASP A 272 9.92 -25.82 -0.82
C ASP A 272 9.92 -27.21 -1.46
N ARG A 273 11.08 -27.69 -1.90
CA ARG A 273 11.21 -29.07 -2.40
C ARG A 273 10.89 -30.11 -1.34
N LEU A 274 11.42 -29.93 -0.12
CA LEU A 274 11.11 -30.82 0.99
C LEU A 274 9.62 -30.82 1.31
N LYS A 275 8.96 -29.66 1.28
CA LYS A 275 7.51 -29.53 1.47
C LYS A 275 6.76 -30.38 0.45
N VAL A 276 7.08 -30.25 -0.84
CA VAL A 276 6.41 -31.03 -1.90
C VAL A 276 6.62 -32.53 -1.71
N GLU A 277 7.84 -32.97 -1.35
CA GLU A 277 8.13 -34.39 -1.07
C GLU A 277 7.31 -34.91 0.12
N ARG A 278 7.25 -34.14 1.23
CA ARG A 278 6.50 -34.49 2.44
C ARG A 278 4.99 -34.57 2.21
N LEU A 279 4.44 -33.59 1.45
CA LEU A 279 3.03 -33.60 1.06
C LEU A 279 2.71 -34.85 0.21
N LYS A 280 3.58 -35.20 -0.75
CA LYS A 280 3.43 -36.39 -1.56
C LYS A 280 3.48 -37.68 -0.73
N ASP A 281 4.39 -37.80 0.24
CA ASP A 281 4.49 -38.92 1.15
C ASP A 281 3.24 -39.12 2.01
N CYS A 282 2.51 -37.99 2.27
CA CYS A 282 1.20 -37.99 2.93
C CYS A 282 0.03 -38.27 1.96
N GLY A 283 0.29 -38.53 0.69
CA GLY A 283 -0.73 -38.82 -0.31
C GLY A 283 -1.33 -37.60 -0.99
N TRP A 284 -0.84 -36.38 -0.70
CA TRP A 284 -1.36 -35.16 -1.30
C TRP A 284 -0.80 -34.92 -2.71
N THR A 285 -1.69 -34.51 -3.61
CA THR A 285 -1.31 -34.03 -4.95
C THR A 285 -1.16 -32.52 -4.93
N THR A 286 0.02 -32.03 -5.27
CA THR A 286 0.32 -30.59 -5.29
C THR A 286 0.19 -30.01 -6.70
N VAL A 287 -0.59 -28.94 -6.85
CA VAL A 287 -0.75 -28.16 -8.07
C VAL A 287 -0.04 -26.80 -7.89
N PRO A 288 1.17 -26.61 -8.44
CA PRO A 288 1.81 -25.30 -8.42
C PRO A 288 1.09 -24.35 -9.37
N MET A 289 0.97 -23.08 -8.98
CA MET A 289 0.38 -22.00 -9.77
C MET A 289 1.34 -20.81 -9.82
N VAL A 290 1.47 -20.21 -10.98
CA VAL A 290 2.22 -18.97 -11.19
C VAL A 290 1.29 -17.85 -11.67
N VAL A 291 1.80 -16.64 -11.74
CA VAL A 291 1.01 -15.46 -12.16
C VAL A 291 0.35 -15.66 -13.53
N ASP A 292 1.01 -16.32 -14.46
CA ASP A 292 0.50 -16.56 -15.81
C ASP A 292 -0.66 -17.57 -15.82
N ASP A 293 -0.62 -18.59 -14.96
CA ASP A 293 -1.74 -19.54 -14.79
C ASP A 293 -3.01 -18.77 -14.37
N VAL A 294 -2.88 -17.89 -13.37
CA VAL A 294 -4.02 -17.17 -12.80
C VAL A 294 -4.55 -16.07 -13.74
N ARG A 295 -3.66 -15.33 -14.40
CA ARG A 295 -4.04 -14.13 -15.16
C ARG A 295 -4.21 -14.34 -16.65
N LEU A 296 -3.43 -15.27 -17.25
CA LEU A 296 -3.39 -15.46 -18.69
C LEU A 296 -4.04 -16.80 -19.11
N GLN A 297 -4.00 -17.82 -18.26
CA GLN A 297 -4.49 -19.16 -18.56
C GLN A 297 -5.44 -19.73 -17.50
N PRO A 298 -6.44 -18.96 -17.00
CA PRO A 298 -7.32 -19.40 -15.90
C PRO A 298 -8.09 -20.67 -16.23
N CYS A 299 -8.57 -20.85 -17.47
CA CYS A 299 -9.26 -22.06 -17.88
C CYS A 299 -8.37 -23.32 -17.78
N ALA A 300 -7.13 -23.23 -18.23
CA ALA A 300 -6.19 -24.35 -18.15
C ALA A 300 -5.83 -24.70 -16.68
N LEU A 301 -5.70 -23.70 -15.81
CA LEU A 301 -5.51 -23.90 -14.38
C LEU A 301 -6.71 -24.65 -13.77
N VAL A 302 -7.92 -24.18 -14.08
CA VAL A 302 -9.18 -24.77 -13.58
C VAL A 302 -9.30 -26.23 -14.06
N GLU A 303 -9.12 -26.51 -15.35
CA GLU A 303 -9.16 -27.87 -15.89
C GLU A 303 -8.12 -28.81 -15.26
N ARG A 304 -6.94 -28.28 -14.89
CA ARG A 304 -5.90 -29.03 -14.21
C ARG A 304 -6.31 -29.43 -12.80
N ILE A 305 -6.98 -28.52 -12.07
CA ILE A 305 -7.47 -28.78 -10.72
C ILE A 305 -8.72 -29.67 -10.78
N ASP A 306 -9.70 -29.35 -11.63
CA ASP A 306 -10.98 -30.06 -11.72
C ASP A 306 -10.79 -31.57 -12.01
N ARG A 307 -9.82 -31.92 -12.88
CA ARG A 307 -9.45 -33.34 -13.14
C ARG A 307 -8.94 -34.10 -11.92
N LEU A 308 -8.47 -33.41 -10.90
CA LEU A 308 -7.98 -34.02 -9.66
C LEU A 308 -9.07 -34.07 -8.58
N LEU A 309 -10.16 -33.31 -8.75
CA LEU A 309 -11.29 -33.27 -7.83
C LEU A 309 -12.43 -34.21 -8.24
N THR A 310 -12.35 -34.84 -9.42
CA THR A 310 -13.29 -35.85 -9.93
C THR A 310 -12.72 -37.26 -9.72
#